data_f9982ba830fb9e2a489f45e57313559a
#
_entry.id   f9982ba830fb9e2a489f45e57313559a
#
_cell.length_a   1.000
_cell.length_b   1.000
_cell.length_c   1.000
_cell.angle_alpha   90.00
_cell.angle_beta   90.00
_cell.angle_gamma   90.00
#
_symmetry.space_group_name_H-M   'P 1'
#
loop_
_entity.id
_entity.type
_entity.pdbx_description
1 polymer ?
#
loop_
_entity_poly.entity_id
_entity_poly.type
_entity_poly.pdbx_seq_one_letter_code
_entity_poly.pdbx_strand_id
1 'polypeptide(L)'
;MDPRPLRALSRDLVRELGMLSQQCGNLALTPIEAHLLIELENAPATNQQLAEKLHIDKSNASRPLARLAERELISWHPHPSDGRSKEARLTAEGQTMLLELHREMDGAMEEMLAQLSQPEREQLWSGLLLYRSALSRARRQQGYRIRPITAADDPRIATVIRAVSAEYGLTADKGYGVSDPNLDTLSRSYQGEKSRYWVIEGPDGAILGGGGIAPLAGEEGVC
;
A
#
# COMPACT_ATOMS: atom_id res chain seq x y z
N MET A 1 7.68 19.98 -13.68
CA MET A 1 7.55 19.01 -14.79
C MET A 1 6.08 18.96 -15.20
N ASP A 2 5.78 19.07 -16.51
CA ASP A 2 4.41 18.84 -17.02
C ASP A 2 4.05 17.35 -16.80
N PRO A 3 2.89 17.03 -16.19
CA PRO A 3 2.48 15.64 -15.94
C PRO A 3 2.03 14.88 -17.20
N ARG A 4 1.70 15.58 -18.29
CA ARG A 4 1.14 14.95 -19.50
C ARG A 4 2.04 13.93 -20.17
N PRO A 5 3.35 14.16 -20.37
CA PRO A 5 4.24 13.16 -20.95
C PRO A 5 4.33 11.89 -20.10
N LEU A 6 4.42 12.01 -18.77
CA LEU A 6 4.48 10.86 -17.86
C LEU A 6 3.18 10.06 -17.89
N ARG A 7 2.02 10.73 -17.96
CA ARG A 7 0.72 10.08 -18.13
C ARG A 7 0.60 9.34 -19.47
N ALA A 8 1.14 9.92 -20.55
CA ALA A 8 1.16 9.25 -21.85
C ALA A 8 1.98 7.98 -21.80
N LEU A 9 3.23 8.08 -21.33
CA LEU A 9 4.13 6.93 -21.15
C LEU A 9 3.49 5.82 -20.27
N SER A 10 2.83 6.20 -19.18
CA SER A 10 2.16 5.21 -18.30
C SER A 10 1.05 4.43 -19.04
N ARG A 11 0.27 5.10 -19.92
CA ARG A 11 -0.74 4.42 -20.73
C ARG A 11 -0.12 3.53 -21.81
N ASP A 12 1.01 3.96 -22.36
CA ASP A 12 1.73 3.16 -23.37
C ASP A 12 2.32 1.91 -22.72
N LEU A 13 2.91 2.02 -21.54
CA LEU A 13 3.37 0.87 -20.77
C LEU A 13 2.25 -0.15 -20.47
N VAL A 14 1.05 0.31 -20.13
CA VAL A 14 -0.12 -0.58 -19.91
C VAL A 14 -0.47 -1.36 -21.17
N ARG A 15 -0.33 -0.75 -22.36
CA ARG A 15 -0.58 -1.41 -23.65
C ARG A 15 0.54 -2.40 -23.98
N GLU A 16 1.79 -1.97 -23.89
CA GLU A 16 2.97 -2.80 -24.20
C GLU A 16 3.07 -4.02 -23.27
N LEU A 17 2.66 -3.88 -22.01
CA LEU A 17 2.58 -4.98 -21.04
C LEU A 17 1.37 -5.91 -21.27
N GLY A 18 0.53 -5.65 -22.30
CA GLY A 18 -0.63 -6.47 -22.60
C GLY A 18 -1.74 -6.44 -21.54
N MET A 19 -1.71 -5.44 -20.61
CA MET A 19 -2.69 -5.37 -19.51
C MET A 19 -4.13 -5.12 -19.96
N LEU A 20 -4.34 -4.70 -21.21
CA LEU A 20 -5.67 -4.55 -21.83
C LEU A 20 -6.08 -5.77 -22.67
N SER A 21 -5.22 -6.76 -22.78
CA SER A 21 -5.50 -8.00 -23.46
C SER A 21 -6.55 -8.84 -22.72
N GLN A 22 -7.21 -9.72 -23.45
CA GLN A 22 -8.09 -10.73 -22.85
C GLN A 22 -7.37 -12.01 -22.43
N GLN A 23 -6.08 -12.13 -22.77
CA GLN A 23 -5.23 -13.25 -22.44
C GLN A 23 -3.90 -12.76 -21.90
N CYS A 24 -3.30 -13.54 -21.02
CA CYS A 24 -1.98 -13.30 -20.46
C CYS A 24 -0.96 -14.17 -21.22
N GLY A 25 -0.24 -13.57 -22.16
CA GLY A 25 0.61 -14.34 -23.08
C GLY A 25 -0.20 -15.35 -23.87
N ASN A 26 0.27 -16.59 -23.94
CA ASN A 26 -0.40 -17.71 -24.60
C ASN A 26 -1.38 -18.46 -23.68
N LEU A 27 -1.54 -18.02 -22.44
CA LEU A 27 -2.37 -18.70 -21.46
C LEU A 27 -3.82 -18.24 -21.53
N ALA A 28 -4.74 -19.17 -21.32
CA ALA A 28 -6.17 -18.86 -21.25
C ALA A 28 -6.55 -18.21 -19.90
N LEU A 29 -5.81 -17.18 -19.50
CA LEU A 29 -6.01 -16.36 -18.31
C LEU A 29 -6.13 -14.90 -18.72
N THR A 30 -7.09 -14.19 -18.17
CA THR A 30 -7.08 -12.73 -18.25
C THR A 30 -6.01 -12.15 -17.31
N PRO A 31 -5.49 -10.93 -17.57
CA PRO A 31 -4.50 -10.31 -16.66
C PRO A 31 -4.96 -10.29 -15.20
N ILE A 32 -6.24 -10.03 -14.94
CA ILE A 32 -6.76 -10.01 -13.56
C ILE A 32 -6.78 -11.43 -12.94
N GLU A 33 -7.08 -12.47 -13.71
CA GLU A 33 -7.02 -13.85 -13.23
C GLU A 33 -5.57 -14.27 -12.92
N ALA A 34 -4.62 -13.87 -13.77
CA ALA A 34 -3.19 -14.09 -13.53
C ALA A 34 -2.73 -13.43 -12.22
N HIS A 35 -3.07 -12.16 -12.00
CA HIS A 35 -2.74 -11.47 -10.74
C HIS A 35 -3.40 -12.14 -9.52
N LEU A 36 -4.63 -12.62 -9.61
CA LEU A 36 -5.30 -13.32 -8.51
C LEU A 36 -4.60 -14.63 -8.15
N LEU A 37 -4.14 -15.40 -9.14
CA LEU A 37 -3.36 -16.63 -8.90
C LEU A 37 -2.02 -16.31 -8.24
N ILE A 38 -1.30 -15.28 -8.70
CA ILE A 38 -0.03 -14.83 -8.11
C ILE A 38 -0.22 -14.41 -6.65
N GLU A 39 -1.30 -13.68 -6.33
CA GLU A 39 -1.56 -13.28 -4.94
C GLU A 39 -1.87 -14.46 -4.01
N LEU A 40 -2.44 -15.53 -4.56
CA LEU A 40 -2.75 -16.77 -3.83
C LEU A 40 -1.54 -17.71 -3.65
N GLU A 41 -0.44 -17.48 -4.34
CA GLU A 41 0.79 -18.26 -4.20
C GLU A 41 1.34 -18.22 -2.77
N ASN A 42 1.32 -17.05 -2.16
CA ASN A 42 1.93 -16.83 -0.85
C ASN A 42 1.04 -17.26 0.32
N ALA A 43 -0.27 -17.11 0.20
CA ALA A 43 -1.23 -17.48 1.24
C ALA A 43 -2.67 -17.51 0.71
N PRO A 44 -3.54 -18.33 1.31
CA PRO A 44 -4.98 -18.23 1.12
C PRO A 44 -5.49 -16.83 1.44
N ALA A 45 -6.49 -16.37 0.71
CA ALA A 45 -7.05 -15.04 0.92
C ALA A 45 -8.54 -14.97 0.57
N THR A 46 -9.26 -14.10 1.28
CA THR A 46 -10.66 -13.79 0.96
C THR A 46 -10.78 -12.92 -0.28
N ASN A 47 -11.96 -12.90 -0.91
CA ASN A 47 -12.23 -11.98 -2.03
C ASN A 47 -11.94 -10.51 -1.65
N GLN A 48 -12.25 -10.10 -0.41
CA GLN A 48 -12.00 -8.76 0.08
C GLN A 48 -10.48 -8.46 0.11
N GLN A 49 -9.70 -9.35 0.69
CA GLN A 49 -8.23 -9.21 0.78
C GLN A 49 -7.57 -9.16 -0.61
N LEU A 50 -8.03 -10.00 -1.54
CA LEU A 50 -7.52 -10.00 -2.92
C LEU A 50 -7.87 -8.70 -3.66
N ALA A 51 -9.09 -8.20 -3.51
CA ALA A 51 -9.51 -6.93 -4.08
C ALA A 51 -8.67 -5.76 -3.54
N GLU A 52 -8.40 -5.74 -2.23
CA GLU A 52 -7.55 -4.73 -1.58
C GLU A 52 -6.11 -4.79 -2.09
N LYS A 53 -5.51 -5.98 -2.20
CA LYS A 53 -4.16 -6.17 -2.74
C LYS A 53 -4.04 -5.69 -4.19
N LEU A 54 -5.04 -5.99 -5.02
CA LEU A 54 -5.07 -5.58 -6.41
C LEU A 54 -5.57 -4.13 -6.61
N HIS A 55 -5.99 -3.46 -5.55
CA HIS A 55 -6.57 -2.12 -5.58
C HIS A 55 -7.77 -1.98 -6.51
N ILE A 56 -8.66 -2.98 -6.50
CA ILE A 56 -9.91 -3.01 -7.25
C ILE A 56 -11.10 -3.17 -6.31
N ASP A 57 -12.29 -2.89 -6.81
CA ASP A 57 -13.52 -3.16 -6.05
C ASP A 57 -13.74 -4.67 -5.90
N LYS A 58 -14.31 -5.08 -4.75
CA LYS A 58 -14.65 -6.47 -4.44
C LYS A 58 -15.51 -7.12 -5.53
N SER A 59 -16.42 -6.37 -6.15
CA SER A 59 -17.25 -6.82 -7.27
C SER A 59 -16.42 -7.18 -8.50
N ASN A 60 -15.33 -6.43 -8.76
CA ASN A 60 -14.43 -6.67 -9.89
C ASN A 60 -13.52 -7.90 -9.68
N ALA A 61 -13.25 -8.29 -8.45
CA ALA A 61 -12.54 -9.53 -8.14
C ALA A 61 -13.46 -10.77 -8.17
N SER A 62 -14.74 -10.63 -7.85
CA SER A 62 -15.69 -11.74 -7.69
C SER A 62 -15.85 -12.59 -8.96
N ARG A 63 -16.04 -11.97 -10.11
CA ARG A 63 -16.26 -12.68 -11.39
C ARG A 63 -15.02 -13.47 -11.84
N PRO A 64 -13.81 -12.88 -11.85
CA PRO A 64 -12.59 -13.62 -12.14
C PRO A 64 -12.37 -14.80 -11.18
N LEU A 65 -12.59 -14.60 -9.87
CA LEU A 65 -12.49 -15.67 -8.89
C LEU A 65 -13.50 -16.80 -9.12
N ALA A 66 -14.73 -16.47 -9.52
CA ALA A 66 -15.73 -17.48 -9.89
C ALA A 66 -15.26 -18.32 -11.10
N ARG A 67 -14.74 -17.67 -12.16
CA ARG A 67 -14.18 -18.37 -13.31
C ARG A 67 -12.96 -19.24 -12.98
N LEU A 68 -12.09 -18.79 -12.11
CA LEU A 68 -10.96 -19.59 -11.63
C LEU A 68 -11.44 -20.82 -10.85
N ALA A 69 -12.50 -20.70 -10.06
CA ALA A 69 -13.09 -21.81 -9.32
C ALA A 69 -13.83 -22.78 -10.26
N GLU A 70 -14.58 -22.29 -11.27
CA GLU A 70 -15.24 -23.13 -12.29
C GLU A 70 -14.23 -23.95 -13.10
N ARG A 71 -13.01 -23.43 -13.27
CA ARG A 71 -11.89 -24.09 -13.94
C ARG A 71 -11.04 -24.93 -13.00
N GLU A 72 -11.47 -25.11 -11.76
CA GLU A 72 -10.78 -25.87 -10.72
C GLU A 72 -9.35 -25.40 -10.41
N LEU A 73 -9.00 -24.14 -10.77
CA LEU A 73 -7.70 -23.55 -10.47
C LEU A 73 -7.60 -23.06 -9.01
N ILE A 74 -8.73 -22.75 -8.40
CA ILE A 74 -8.85 -22.42 -6.98
C ILE A 74 -10.00 -23.20 -6.34
N SER A 75 -9.92 -23.34 -5.02
CA SER A 75 -11.00 -23.92 -4.18
C SER A 75 -11.34 -22.98 -3.05
N TRP A 76 -12.61 -22.99 -2.61
CA TRP A 76 -13.10 -22.17 -1.51
C TRP A 76 -13.14 -22.96 -0.21
N HIS A 77 -12.56 -22.40 0.85
CA HIS A 77 -12.55 -22.98 2.19
C HIS A 77 -13.12 -21.99 3.21
N PRO A 78 -13.74 -22.48 4.31
CA PRO A 78 -14.12 -21.60 5.41
C PRO A 78 -12.90 -20.86 5.96
N HIS A 79 -13.06 -19.56 6.26
CA HIS A 79 -11.98 -18.79 6.87
C HIS A 79 -11.76 -19.25 8.33
N PRO A 80 -10.51 -19.47 8.78
CA PRO A 80 -10.23 -20.07 10.08
C PRO A 80 -10.78 -19.31 11.29
N SER A 81 -10.84 -17.95 11.21
CA SER A 81 -11.29 -17.10 12.31
C SER A 81 -12.66 -16.44 12.07
N ASP A 82 -13.25 -16.60 10.90
CA ASP A 82 -14.57 -16.03 10.56
C ASP A 82 -15.37 -17.01 9.70
N GLY A 83 -16.21 -17.81 10.32
CA GLY A 83 -17.03 -18.82 9.65
C GLY A 83 -18.06 -18.25 8.64
N ARG A 84 -18.24 -16.93 8.57
CA ARG A 84 -19.11 -16.26 7.59
C ARG A 84 -18.39 -15.93 6.30
N SER A 85 -17.05 -15.94 6.30
CA SER A 85 -16.22 -15.67 5.14
C SER A 85 -15.57 -16.94 4.61
N LYS A 86 -15.22 -16.91 3.32
CA LYS A 86 -14.47 -17.97 2.65
C LYS A 86 -13.17 -17.40 2.10
N GLU A 87 -12.13 -18.20 2.15
CA GLU A 87 -10.84 -17.93 1.52
C GLU A 87 -10.64 -18.82 0.30
N ALA A 88 -10.05 -18.26 -0.74
CA ALA A 88 -9.61 -18.98 -1.91
C ALA A 88 -8.23 -19.59 -1.66
N ARG A 89 -8.02 -20.80 -2.17
CA ARG A 89 -6.72 -21.52 -2.15
C ARG A 89 -6.45 -22.05 -3.56
N LEU A 90 -5.17 -22.07 -3.94
CA LEU A 90 -4.76 -22.77 -5.16
C LEU A 90 -5.02 -24.27 -5.02
N THR A 91 -5.51 -24.89 -6.10
CA THR A 91 -5.53 -26.33 -6.27
C THR A 91 -4.20 -26.84 -6.83
N ALA A 92 -4.04 -28.14 -7.05
CA ALA A 92 -2.89 -28.70 -7.77
C ALA A 92 -2.81 -28.18 -9.22
N GLU A 93 -3.96 -28.10 -9.90
CA GLU A 93 -4.12 -27.54 -11.22
C GLU A 93 -3.78 -26.04 -11.23
N GLY A 94 -4.24 -25.31 -10.21
CA GLY A 94 -3.91 -23.89 -10.03
C GLY A 94 -2.41 -23.66 -9.84
N GLN A 95 -1.74 -24.52 -9.08
CA GLN A 95 -0.28 -24.46 -8.93
C GLN A 95 0.46 -24.75 -10.23
N THR A 96 -0.02 -25.73 -11.03
CA THR A 96 0.56 -26.04 -12.34
C THR A 96 0.38 -24.84 -13.29
N MET A 97 -0.82 -24.28 -13.35
CA MET A 97 -1.11 -23.08 -14.15
C MET A 97 -0.25 -21.88 -13.74
N LEU A 98 -0.01 -21.70 -12.44
CA LEU A 98 0.84 -20.64 -11.92
C LEU A 98 2.30 -20.82 -12.32
N LEU A 99 2.82 -22.04 -12.31
CA LEU A 99 4.18 -22.35 -12.82
C LEU A 99 4.33 -22.05 -14.31
N GLU A 100 3.32 -22.36 -15.11
CA GLU A 100 3.27 -22.00 -16.52
C GLU A 100 3.23 -20.49 -16.72
N LEU A 101 2.42 -19.80 -15.93
CA LEU A 101 2.33 -18.33 -15.93
C LEU A 101 3.69 -17.69 -15.61
N HIS A 102 4.36 -18.11 -14.57
CA HIS A 102 5.69 -17.60 -14.24
C HIS A 102 6.68 -17.82 -15.38
N ARG A 103 6.72 -19.02 -15.96
CA ARG A 103 7.63 -19.31 -17.09
C ARG A 103 7.38 -18.40 -18.29
N GLU A 104 6.11 -18.17 -18.64
CA GLU A 104 5.74 -17.30 -19.75
C GLU A 104 6.12 -15.83 -19.47
N MET A 105 5.84 -15.36 -18.25
CA MET A 105 6.14 -13.97 -17.86
C MET A 105 7.63 -13.72 -17.68
N ASP A 106 8.36 -14.64 -17.08
CA ASP A 106 9.81 -14.55 -16.91
C ASP A 106 10.51 -14.55 -18.27
N GLY A 107 10.09 -15.42 -19.20
CA GLY A 107 10.63 -15.43 -20.56
C GLY A 107 10.43 -14.10 -21.29
N ALA A 108 9.23 -13.53 -21.24
CA ALA A 108 8.97 -12.22 -21.83
C ALA A 108 9.79 -11.10 -21.17
N MET A 109 9.98 -11.17 -19.87
CA MET A 109 10.81 -10.21 -19.13
C MET A 109 12.29 -10.35 -19.48
N GLU A 110 12.79 -11.58 -19.59
CA GLU A 110 14.18 -11.87 -20.01
C GLU A 110 14.46 -11.36 -21.43
N GLU A 111 13.53 -11.57 -22.36
CA GLU A 111 13.64 -11.06 -23.74
C GLU A 111 13.70 -9.53 -23.77
N MET A 112 12.87 -8.86 -22.99
CA MET A 112 12.90 -7.40 -22.85
C MET A 112 14.22 -6.92 -22.23
N LEU A 113 14.67 -7.55 -21.13
CA LEU A 113 15.92 -7.19 -20.47
C LEU A 113 17.15 -7.44 -21.35
N ALA A 114 17.09 -8.42 -22.27
CA ALA A 114 18.18 -8.68 -23.21
C ALA A 114 18.42 -7.53 -24.20
N GLN A 115 17.43 -6.64 -24.40
CA GLN A 115 17.58 -5.44 -25.23
C GLN A 115 18.33 -4.30 -24.52
N LEU A 116 18.61 -4.44 -23.22
CA LEU A 116 19.20 -3.38 -22.40
C LEU A 116 20.62 -3.76 -21.96
N SER A 117 21.51 -2.78 -21.97
CA SER A 117 22.82 -2.87 -21.31
C SER A 117 22.66 -2.90 -19.78
N GLN A 118 23.70 -3.35 -19.07
CA GLN A 118 23.66 -3.41 -17.60
C GLN A 118 23.35 -2.04 -16.94
N PRO A 119 23.93 -0.90 -17.33
CA PRO A 119 23.57 0.41 -16.78
C PRO A 119 22.11 0.78 -17.03
N GLU A 120 21.54 0.45 -18.20
CA GLU A 120 20.14 0.73 -18.53
C GLU A 120 19.19 -0.12 -17.68
N ARG A 121 19.51 -1.37 -17.38
CA ARG A 121 18.74 -2.22 -16.46
C ARG A 121 18.69 -1.62 -15.06
N GLU A 122 19.82 -1.11 -14.56
CA GLU A 122 19.90 -0.45 -13.25
C GLU A 122 19.09 0.85 -13.21
N GLN A 123 19.13 1.65 -14.29
CA GLN A 123 18.32 2.86 -14.43
C GLN A 123 16.82 2.52 -14.47
N LEU A 124 16.42 1.51 -15.25
CA LEU A 124 15.06 1.03 -15.36
C LEU A 124 14.53 0.60 -13.98
N TRP A 125 15.29 -0.25 -13.28
CA TRP A 125 14.94 -0.71 -11.94
C TRP A 125 14.75 0.44 -10.96
N SER A 126 15.70 1.36 -10.90
CA SER A 126 15.67 2.52 -10.02
C SER A 126 14.49 3.44 -10.36
N GLY A 127 14.23 3.68 -11.64
CA GLY A 127 13.11 4.50 -12.12
C GLY A 127 11.76 3.90 -11.78
N LEU A 128 11.58 2.59 -11.98
CA LEU A 128 10.35 1.89 -11.63
C LEU A 128 10.10 1.84 -10.11
N LEU A 129 11.14 1.64 -9.30
CA LEU A 129 11.05 1.72 -7.84
C LEU A 129 10.60 3.11 -7.39
N LEU A 130 11.19 4.16 -7.94
CA LEU A 130 10.82 5.53 -7.64
C LEU A 130 9.37 5.83 -8.05
N TYR A 131 8.98 5.42 -9.26
CA TYR A 131 7.63 5.61 -9.77
C TYR A 131 6.59 4.88 -8.91
N ARG A 132 6.81 3.60 -8.62
CA ARG A 132 5.97 2.81 -7.71
C ARG A 132 5.83 3.46 -6.33
N SER A 133 6.95 3.93 -5.76
CA SER A 133 6.96 4.58 -4.45
C SER A 133 6.16 5.88 -4.45
N ALA A 134 6.25 6.68 -5.52
CA ALA A 134 5.47 7.92 -5.68
C ALA A 134 3.97 7.62 -5.76
N LEU A 135 3.57 6.65 -6.59
CA LEU A 135 2.17 6.22 -6.69
C LEU A 135 1.62 5.70 -5.37
N SER A 136 2.40 4.88 -4.65
CA SER A 136 2.01 4.33 -3.35
C SER A 136 1.83 5.43 -2.29
N ARG A 137 2.72 6.44 -2.28
CA ARG A 137 2.57 7.61 -1.40
C ARG A 137 1.32 8.42 -1.75
N ALA A 138 1.12 8.73 -3.02
CA ALA A 138 -0.04 9.48 -3.48
C ALA A 138 -1.35 8.77 -3.10
N ARG A 139 -1.42 7.45 -3.27
CA ARG A 139 -2.60 6.65 -2.88
C ARG A 139 -2.84 6.69 -1.37
N ARG A 140 -1.80 6.51 -0.55
CA ARG A 140 -1.93 6.55 0.92
C ARG A 140 -2.33 7.93 1.43
N GLN A 141 -1.99 8.99 0.71
CA GLN A 141 -2.38 10.36 1.03
C GLN A 141 -3.73 10.76 0.43
N GLN A 142 -4.35 9.90 -0.37
CA GLN A 142 -5.65 10.19 -0.97
C GLN A 142 -6.72 10.31 0.11
N GLY A 143 -7.31 11.47 0.24
CA GLY A 143 -8.28 11.81 1.28
C GLY A 143 -7.68 12.28 2.61
N TYR A 144 -6.34 12.29 2.76
CA TYR A 144 -5.65 12.81 3.94
C TYR A 144 -4.72 13.95 3.56
N ARG A 145 -4.62 14.93 4.43
CA ARG A 145 -3.70 16.05 4.29
C ARG A 145 -2.67 16.02 5.41
N ILE A 146 -1.39 15.90 5.05
CA ILE A 146 -0.28 16.08 6.00
C ILE A 146 0.17 17.54 5.90
N ARG A 147 0.08 18.26 7.01
CA ARG A 147 0.48 19.67 7.10
C ARG A 147 1.17 19.98 8.42
N PRO A 148 1.99 21.05 8.47
CA PRO A 148 2.53 21.53 9.74
C PRO A 148 1.41 21.80 10.76
N ILE A 149 1.69 21.53 12.03
CA ILE A 149 0.79 21.83 13.13
C ILE A 149 0.58 23.34 13.27
N THR A 150 -0.60 23.73 13.69
CA THR A 150 -0.94 25.10 14.09
C THR A 150 -1.51 25.10 15.51
N ALA A 151 -1.55 26.26 16.17
CA ALA A 151 -2.11 26.37 17.52
C ALA A 151 -3.60 25.93 17.60
N ALA A 152 -4.35 26.01 16.50
CA ALA A 152 -5.73 25.54 16.44
C ALA A 152 -5.85 24.00 16.49
N ASP A 153 -4.75 23.29 16.25
CA ASP A 153 -4.70 21.83 16.25
C ASP A 153 -4.36 21.26 17.64
N ASP A 154 -3.73 22.05 18.51
CA ASP A 154 -3.22 21.61 19.80
C ASP A 154 -4.24 20.80 20.63
N PRO A 155 -5.49 21.29 20.85
CA PRO A 155 -6.46 20.52 21.64
C PRO A 155 -6.88 19.20 20.96
N ARG A 156 -6.93 19.22 19.63
CA ARG A 156 -7.38 18.05 18.84
C ARG A 156 -6.32 16.96 18.82
N ILE A 157 -5.07 17.32 18.58
CA ILE A 157 -3.96 16.35 18.58
C ILE A 157 -3.67 15.83 19.99
N ALA A 158 -3.79 16.66 21.03
CA ALA A 158 -3.67 16.22 22.41
C ALA A 158 -4.73 15.17 22.77
N THR A 159 -5.96 15.34 22.30
CA THR A 159 -7.04 14.35 22.47
C THR A 159 -6.68 13.02 21.80
N VAL A 160 -6.16 13.04 20.57
CA VAL A 160 -5.75 11.83 19.84
C VAL A 160 -4.60 11.12 20.57
N ILE A 161 -3.57 11.86 20.98
CA ILE A 161 -2.42 11.30 21.71
C ILE A 161 -2.88 10.61 23.00
N ARG A 162 -3.74 11.28 23.78
CA ARG A 162 -4.26 10.73 25.05
C ARG A 162 -5.11 9.48 24.82
N ALA A 163 -5.97 9.48 23.79
CA ALA A 163 -6.82 8.33 23.46
C ALA A 163 -5.99 7.11 23.07
N VAL A 164 -5.04 7.28 22.13
CA VAL A 164 -4.16 6.19 21.69
C VAL A 164 -3.27 5.71 22.85
N SER A 165 -2.72 6.61 23.65
CA SER A 165 -1.91 6.22 24.81
C SER A 165 -2.71 5.39 25.82
N ALA A 166 -3.97 5.74 26.04
CA ALA A 166 -4.86 4.99 26.93
C ALA A 166 -5.16 3.58 26.43
N GLU A 167 -5.31 3.39 25.11
CA GLU A 167 -5.48 2.06 24.49
C GLU A 167 -4.30 1.12 24.78
N TYR A 168 -3.10 1.66 24.88
CA TYR A 168 -1.89 0.92 25.22
C TYR A 168 -1.57 0.90 26.72
N GLY A 169 -2.49 1.39 27.56
CA GLY A 169 -2.33 1.45 29.01
C GLY A 169 -1.28 2.46 29.49
N LEU A 170 -0.90 3.42 28.65
CA LEU A 170 0.02 4.50 28.97
C LEU A 170 -0.77 5.68 29.56
N THR A 171 -1.14 5.59 30.83
CA THR A 171 -2.01 6.55 31.52
C THR A 171 -1.21 7.41 32.50
N ALA A 172 -1.75 8.58 32.86
CA ALA A 172 -1.11 9.55 33.72
C ALA A 172 -0.78 9.02 35.12
N ASP A 173 -1.64 8.15 35.67
CA ASP A 173 -1.47 7.48 36.96
C ASP A 173 -0.25 6.54 36.99
N LYS A 174 0.22 6.11 35.83
CA LYS A 174 1.42 5.28 35.69
C LYS A 174 2.70 6.09 35.38
N GLY A 175 2.64 7.41 35.43
CA GLY A 175 3.80 8.29 35.24
C GLY A 175 4.19 8.54 33.79
N TYR A 176 3.33 8.20 32.82
CA TYR A 176 3.59 8.52 31.41
C TYR A 176 3.26 9.98 31.08
N GLY A 177 3.99 10.56 30.12
CA GLY A 177 3.89 11.97 29.71
C GLY A 177 2.57 12.40 29.05
N VAL A 178 1.52 11.57 29.07
CA VAL A 178 0.18 11.92 28.56
C VAL A 178 -0.52 13.03 29.37
N SER A 179 -0.05 13.28 30.60
CA SER A 179 -0.47 14.41 31.43
C SER A 179 0.43 15.65 31.28
N ASP A 180 1.46 15.59 30.42
CA ASP A 180 2.33 16.73 30.18
C ASP A 180 1.50 17.91 29.62
N PRO A 181 1.49 19.08 30.31
CA PRO A 181 0.80 20.27 29.82
C PRO A 181 1.29 20.74 28.44
N ASN A 182 2.51 20.36 28.04
CA ASN A 182 3.07 20.67 26.73
C ASN A 182 2.29 20.02 25.58
N LEU A 183 1.52 18.95 25.83
CA LEU A 183 0.62 18.37 24.83
C LEU A 183 -0.47 19.35 24.39
N ASP A 184 -0.91 20.23 25.29
CA ASP A 184 -1.95 21.23 24.99
C ASP A 184 -1.40 22.49 24.28
N THR A 185 -0.07 22.56 24.13
CA THR A 185 0.66 23.63 23.42
C THR A 185 1.74 23.05 22.50
N LEU A 186 1.48 21.90 21.91
CA LEU A 186 2.44 21.12 21.12
C LEU A 186 3.01 21.93 19.96
N SER A 187 2.18 22.76 19.31
CA SER A 187 2.61 23.65 18.24
C SER A 187 3.75 24.58 18.65
N ARG A 188 3.79 25.05 19.91
CA ARG A 188 4.87 25.90 20.44
C ARG A 188 6.15 25.12 20.70
N SER A 189 6.03 23.88 21.15
CA SER A 189 7.17 23.02 21.46
C SER A 189 8.01 22.69 20.21
N TYR A 190 7.41 22.79 19.03
CA TYR A 190 8.05 22.46 17.74
C TYR A 190 8.32 23.69 16.84
N GLN A 191 8.44 24.90 17.42
CA GLN A 191 8.76 26.14 16.67
C GLN A 191 10.26 26.35 16.44
N GLY A 192 11.12 25.56 17.09
CA GLY A 192 12.57 25.65 16.95
C GLY A 192 13.06 25.41 15.52
N GLU A 193 14.24 25.94 15.19
CA GLU A 193 14.82 25.84 13.84
C GLU A 193 15.01 24.38 13.38
N LYS A 194 15.34 23.47 14.32
CA LYS A 194 15.55 22.04 14.10
C LYS A 194 14.35 21.18 14.54
N SER A 195 13.20 21.80 14.80
CA SER A 195 12.00 21.10 15.27
C SER A 195 10.85 21.31 14.29
N ARG A 196 10.09 20.25 14.03
CA ARG A 196 8.87 20.32 13.20
C ARG A 196 7.89 19.27 13.68
N TYR A 197 6.63 19.62 13.66
CA TYR A 197 5.54 18.68 13.89
C TYR A 197 4.52 18.77 12.76
N TRP A 198 4.05 17.63 12.30
CA TRP A 198 3.01 17.53 11.28
C TRP A 198 1.79 16.83 11.85
N VAL A 199 0.62 17.26 11.42
CA VAL A 199 -0.65 16.61 11.69
C VAL A 199 -1.20 15.96 10.43
N ILE A 200 -1.95 14.87 10.62
CA ILE A 200 -2.72 14.21 9.58
C ILE A 200 -4.17 14.63 9.75
N GLU A 201 -4.67 15.36 8.77
CA GLU A 201 -6.05 15.84 8.71
C GLU A 201 -6.84 14.95 7.75
N GLY A 202 -7.96 14.41 8.19
CA GLY A 202 -8.90 13.62 7.40
C GLY A 202 -9.73 14.48 6.43
N PRO A 203 -10.52 13.83 5.53
CA PRO A 203 -11.36 14.52 4.55
C PRO A 203 -12.43 15.40 5.20
N ASP A 204 -12.84 15.08 6.42
CA ASP A 204 -13.80 15.81 7.26
C ASP A 204 -13.16 16.92 8.10
N GLY A 205 -11.85 17.13 7.96
CA GLY A 205 -11.08 18.08 8.76
C GLY A 205 -10.70 17.59 10.16
N ALA A 206 -11.04 16.33 10.52
CA ALA A 206 -10.62 15.75 11.80
C ALA A 206 -9.10 15.54 11.85
N ILE A 207 -8.48 15.81 13.00
CA ILE A 207 -7.08 15.42 13.24
C ILE A 207 -7.03 13.97 13.66
N LEU A 208 -6.38 13.14 12.85
CA LEU A 208 -6.31 11.69 13.01
C LEU A 208 -5.00 11.21 13.65
N GLY A 209 -3.99 12.06 13.66
CA GLY A 209 -2.69 11.75 14.22
C GLY A 209 -1.67 12.83 13.91
N GLY A 210 -0.44 12.58 14.31
CA GLY A 210 0.68 13.47 14.02
C GLY A 210 2.01 12.86 14.40
N GLY A 211 3.08 13.54 14.02
CA GLY A 211 4.45 13.17 14.37
C GLY A 211 5.38 14.35 14.24
N GLY A 212 6.42 14.36 15.03
CA GLY A 212 7.39 15.43 15.05
C GLY A 212 8.84 14.94 15.12
N ILE A 213 9.74 15.81 14.73
CA ILE A 213 11.17 15.68 14.94
C ILE A 213 11.65 16.86 15.78
N ALA A 214 12.54 16.61 16.71
CA ALA A 214 13.18 17.62 17.53
C ALA A 214 14.57 17.13 17.94
N PRO A 215 15.53 18.03 18.27
CA PRO A 215 16.80 17.64 18.82
C PRO A 215 16.63 16.82 20.10
N LEU A 216 17.47 15.81 20.29
CA LEU A 216 17.49 15.05 21.53
C LEU A 216 17.96 15.94 22.68
N ALA A 217 17.24 15.92 23.81
CA ALA A 217 17.61 16.73 24.98
C ALA A 217 19.00 16.34 25.49
N GLY A 218 19.94 17.28 25.47
CA GLY A 218 21.32 17.08 25.92
C GLY A 218 22.34 16.76 24.83
N GLU A 219 21.92 16.59 23.55
CA GLU A 219 22.83 16.36 22.42
C GLU A 219 22.61 17.41 21.35
N GLU A 220 23.50 18.39 21.22
CA GLU A 220 23.47 19.36 20.13
C GLU A 220 23.83 18.66 18.80
N GLY A 221 22.83 18.56 17.90
CA GLY A 221 23.03 18.11 16.51
C GLY A 221 22.51 16.73 16.14
N VAL A 222 21.92 15.98 17.06
CA VAL A 222 21.22 14.71 16.79
C VAL A 222 19.70 14.96 16.75
N CYS A 223 19.06 14.53 15.66
CA CYS A 223 17.60 14.57 15.49
C CYS A 223 17.08 13.16 15.27
#